data_2fd4c0438cf24a191078bc30bdf0dbeb
#
_entry.id   2fd4c0438cf24a191078bc30bdf0dbeb
#
_cell.length_a   1.000
_cell.length_b   1.000
_cell.length_c   1.000
_cell.angle_alpha   90.00
_cell.angle_beta   90.00
_cell.angle_gamma   90.00
#
_symmetry.space_group_name_H-M   'P 1'
#
loop_
_entity.id
_entity.type
_entity.pdbx_description
1 polymer ?
#
loop_
_entity_poly.entity_id
_entity_poly.type
_entity_poly.pdbx_seq_one_letter_code
_entity_poly.pdbx_strand_id
1 'polypeptide(L)'
;MRDCARAGHLTTTVQPVLLVHAGNRIDLPDRRTPRFPGALVPLVQHRVAQVLADLRPTAVVSAAAAGADLIVLEEALRAGITIHVALPLGVEQFRRRACEDLGDDWAVRYDKVLAEAGALGTVHIEDHGDEEDWYTRGNDTILDRAAAVADGESIYAFVVRPHSGESSPSATDMFAASAAARGWPLIELSITP
;
A
#
# COMPACT_ATOMS: atom_id res chain seq x y z
N MET A 1 31.09 -18.40 -48.90
CA MET A 1 30.80 -17.28 -48.01
C MET A 1 29.34 -17.45 -47.58
N ARG A 2 29.10 -17.84 -46.36
CA ARG A 2 27.75 -17.90 -45.78
C ARG A 2 27.73 -16.92 -44.61
N ASP A 3 26.97 -15.86 -44.82
CA ASP A 3 26.75 -14.80 -43.84
C ASP A 3 25.84 -15.34 -42.73
N CYS A 4 26.36 -15.44 -41.52
CA CYS A 4 25.62 -15.91 -40.36
C CYS A 4 25.01 -14.70 -39.71
N ALA A 5 23.75 -14.39 -40.06
CA ALA A 5 22.97 -13.33 -39.44
C ALA A 5 22.83 -13.64 -37.92
N ARG A 6 23.49 -12.81 -37.09
CA ARG A 6 23.29 -12.76 -35.65
C ARG A 6 21.87 -12.30 -35.37
N ALA A 7 21.04 -13.22 -34.92
CA ALA A 7 19.75 -12.89 -34.29
C ALA A 7 20.03 -12.13 -32.98
N GLY A 8 19.89 -10.82 -33.00
CA GLY A 8 19.94 -10.00 -31.80
C GLY A 8 18.76 -10.38 -30.89
N HIS A 9 19.05 -11.03 -29.77
CA HIS A 9 18.06 -11.17 -28.71
C HIS A 9 17.78 -9.80 -28.14
N LEU A 10 16.62 -9.24 -28.46
CA LEU A 10 16.06 -8.09 -27.75
C LEU A 10 15.64 -8.58 -26.36
N THR A 11 16.54 -8.49 -25.41
CA THR A 11 16.18 -8.60 -23.99
C THR A 11 15.36 -7.36 -23.66
N THR A 12 14.04 -7.51 -23.61
CA THR A 12 13.17 -6.49 -23.04
C THR A 12 13.54 -6.38 -21.56
N THR A 13 14.32 -5.39 -21.21
CA THR A 13 14.64 -5.07 -19.83
C THR A 13 13.35 -4.55 -19.20
N VAL A 14 12.69 -5.38 -18.40
CA VAL A 14 11.56 -4.92 -17.59
C VAL A 14 12.14 -3.92 -16.59
N GLN A 15 11.70 -2.68 -16.67
CA GLN A 15 12.11 -1.64 -15.73
C GLN A 15 11.65 -2.05 -14.33
N PRO A 16 12.52 -1.96 -13.32
CA PRO A 16 12.13 -2.26 -11.96
C PRO A 16 11.05 -1.28 -11.49
N VAL A 17 10.10 -1.77 -10.72
CA VAL A 17 8.93 -1.03 -10.27
C VAL A 17 8.86 -1.05 -8.76
N LEU A 18 8.71 0.13 -8.17
CA LEU A 18 8.32 0.30 -6.78
C LEU A 18 6.81 0.55 -6.72
N LEU A 19 6.13 -0.13 -5.82
CA LEU A 19 4.69 0.04 -5.60
C LEU A 19 4.44 0.89 -4.35
N VAL A 20 3.74 2.01 -4.50
CA VAL A 20 3.27 2.80 -3.36
C VAL A 20 1.77 2.59 -3.17
N HIS A 21 1.34 2.32 -1.94
CA HIS A 21 -0.03 1.89 -1.66
C HIS A 21 -0.71 2.73 -0.58
N ALA A 22 -2.00 2.99 -0.79
CA ALA A 22 -2.95 3.37 0.25
C ALA A 22 -4.32 2.73 -0.05
N GLY A 23 -5.06 2.39 1.01
CA GLY A 23 -6.35 1.78 0.84
C GLY A 23 -7.31 2.01 2.00
N ASN A 24 -8.54 1.55 1.83
CA ASN A 24 -9.54 1.71 2.86
C ASN A 24 -9.24 0.84 4.09
N ARG A 25 -9.46 1.43 5.25
CA ARG A 25 -9.56 0.66 6.50
C ARG A 25 -10.73 -0.31 6.42
N ILE A 26 -10.60 -1.42 7.15
CA ILE A 26 -11.71 -2.33 7.39
C ILE A 26 -12.84 -1.59 8.12
N ASP A 27 -14.09 -1.91 7.79
CA ASP A 27 -15.25 -1.29 8.43
C ASP A 27 -15.41 -1.73 9.88
N LEU A 28 -15.85 -0.81 10.74
CA LEU A 28 -16.41 -1.16 12.03
C LEU A 28 -17.69 -2.00 11.85
N PRO A 29 -18.02 -2.92 12.77
CA PRO A 29 -19.15 -3.82 12.61
C PRO A 29 -20.51 -3.13 12.43
N ASP A 30 -20.66 -1.91 12.96
CA ASP A 30 -21.90 -1.12 12.95
C ASP A 30 -21.93 -0.04 11.84
N ARG A 31 -20.96 -0.07 10.91
CA ARG A 31 -20.90 0.92 9.84
C ARG A 31 -22.11 0.83 8.91
N ARG A 32 -22.91 1.92 8.84
CA ARG A 32 -24.18 1.96 8.07
C ARG A 32 -23.98 1.82 6.57
N THR A 33 -22.95 2.44 6.03
CA THR A 33 -22.60 2.38 4.59
C THR A 33 -21.27 1.64 4.47
N PRO A 34 -21.29 0.34 4.12
CA PRO A 34 -20.07 -0.43 4.02
C PRO A 34 -19.13 0.09 2.95
N ARG A 35 -17.84 0.13 3.27
CA ARG A 35 -16.74 0.44 2.34
C ARG A 35 -15.83 -0.75 2.15
N PHE A 36 -15.44 -1.39 3.26
CA PHE A 36 -14.62 -2.58 3.27
C PHE A 36 -15.08 -3.52 4.42
N PRO A 37 -16.18 -4.24 4.24
CA PRO A 37 -16.64 -5.23 5.22
C PRO A 37 -15.63 -6.37 5.39
N GLY A 38 -15.52 -6.91 6.61
CA GLY A 38 -14.61 -8.01 6.94
C GLY A 38 -14.79 -9.26 6.08
N ALA A 39 -15.99 -9.52 5.58
CA ALA A 39 -16.28 -10.63 4.67
C ALA A 39 -15.51 -10.54 3.33
N LEU A 40 -15.05 -9.35 2.94
CA LEU A 40 -14.29 -9.16 1.70
C LEU A 40 -12.78 -9.36 1.87
N VAL A 41 -12.28 -9.52 3.08
CA VAL A 41 -10.84 -9.72 3.34
C VAL A 41 -10.23 -10.83 2.50
N PRO A 42 -10.80 -12.06 2.42
CA PRO A 42 -10.21 -13.13 1.60
C PRO A 42 -10.18 -12.79 0.11
N LEU A 43 -11.20 -12.10 -0.40
CA LEU A 43 -11.25 -11.66 -1.79
C LEU A 43 -10.16 -10.63 -2.09
N VAL A 44 -10.01 -9.63 -1.20
CA VAL A 44 -8.98 -8.58 -1.34
C VAL A 44 -7.59 -9.18 -1.26
N GLN A 45 -7.33 -10.09 -0.30
CA GLN A 45 -6.05 -10.83 -0.21
C GLN A 45 -5.71 -11.54 -1.52
N HIS A 46 -6.66 -12.29 -2.07
CA HIS A 46 -6.45 -13.01 -3.33
C HIS A 46 -6.12 -12.06 -4.50
N ARG A 47 -6.88 -10.97 -4.65
CA ARG A 47 -6.66 -10.00 -5.73
C ARG A 47 -5.36 -9.22 -5.57
N VAL A 48 -5.01 -8.85 -4.34
CA VAL A 48 -3.71 -8.21 -4.04
C VAL A 48 -2.57 -9.13 -4.42
N ALA A 49 -2.63 -10.41 -4.03
CA ALA A 49 -1.61 -11.39 -4.41
C ALA A 49 -1.47 -11.51 -5.95
N GLN A 50 -2.57 -11.44 -6.71
CA GLN A 50 -2.52 -11.42 -8.18
C GLN A 50 -1.81 -10.16 -8.71
N VAL A 51 -2.15 -8.97 -8.21
CA VAL A 51 -1.50 -7.70 -8.62
C VAL A 51 0.00 -7.76 -8.36
N LEU A 52 0.42 -8.24 -7.18
CA LEU A 52 1.83 -8.38 -6.84
C LEU A 52 2.56 -9.41 -7.71
N ALA A 53 1.91 -10.54 -8.04
CA ALA A 53 2.47 -11.56 -8.91
C ALA A 53 2.64 -11.07 -10.36
N ASP A 54 1.70 -10.28 -10.87
CA ASP A 54 1.73 -9.73 -12.23
C ASP A 54 2.76 -8.60 -12.35
N LEU A 55 2.77 -7.69 -11.38
CA LEU A 55 3.63 -6.51 -11.39
C LEU A 55 5.06 -6.82 -10.96
N ARG A 56 5.25 -7.75 -10.03
CA ARG A 56 6.54 -8.13 -9.42
C ARG A 56 7.36 -6.92 -8.96
N PRO A 57 6.80 -6.07 -8.10
CA PRO A 57 7.52 -4.89 -7.65
C PRO A 57 8.75 -5.30 -6.83
N THR A 58 9.79 -4.46 -6.86
CA THR A 58 11.00 -4.62 -6.05
C THR A 58 10.73 -4.34 -4.57
N ALA A 59 9.84 -3.38 -4.32
CA ALA A 59 9.41 -3.02 -2.99
C ALA A 59 7.98 -2.48 -2.98
N VAL A 60 7.35 -2.53 -1.80
CA VAL A 60 6.05 -1.91 -1.51
C VAL A 60 6.23 -0.90 -0.39
N VAL A 61 5.73 0.32 -0.59
CA VAL A 61 5.67 1.37 0.43
C VAL A 61 4.21 1.62 0.81
N SER A 62 3.88 1.53 2.09
CA SER A 62 2.52 1.78 2.59
C SER A 62 2.55 2.24 4.05
N ALA A 63 1.45 2.79 4.55
CA ALA A 63 1.18 2.78 5.98
C ALA A 63 0.83 1.34 6.43
N ALA A 64 0.38 1.17 7.65
CA ALA A 64 0.03 -0.15 8.18
C ALA A 64 -1.34 -0.12 8.89
N ALA A 65 -2.30 0.63 8.35
CA ALA A 65 -3.65 0.68 8.91
C ALA A 65 -4.39 -0.65 8.71
N ALA A 66 -5.27 -0.97 9.64
CA ALA A 66 -6.09 -2.18 9.57
C ALA A 66 -6.99 -2.17 8.33
N GLY A 67 -6.88 -3.19 7.49
CA GLY A 67 -7.58 -3.31 6.22
C GLY A 67 -6.63 -3.47 5.05
N ALA A 68 -6.79 -2.65 4.01
CA ALA A 68 -6.05 -2.82 2.77
C ALA A 68 -4.54 -2.69 2.94
N ASP A 69 -4.07 -1.73 3.75
CA ASP A 69 -2.63 -1.51 3.95
C ASP A 69 -1.94 -2.76 4.53
N LEU A 70 -2.47 -3.31 5.64
CA LEU A 70 -1.90 -4.52 6.23
C LEU A 70 -2.00 -5.72 5.29
N ILE A 71 -3.11 -5.86 4.55
CA ILE A 71 -3.26 -6.94 3.56
C ILE A 71 -2.16 -6.85 2.50
N VAL A 72 -1.93 -5.66 1.94
CA VAL A 72 -0.91 -5.47 0.89
C VAL A 72 0.49 -5.76 1.41
N LEU A 73 0.84 -5.27 2.62
CA LEU A 73 2.13 -5.52 3.23
C LEU A 73 2.35 -7.01 3.54
N GLU A 74 1.34 -7.70 4.07
CA GLU A 74 1.42 -9.14 4.34
C GLU A 74 1.56 -9.98 3.07
N GLU A 75 0.82 -9.66 2.00
CA GLU A 75 0.96 -10.36 0.73
C GLU A 75 2.33 -10.09 0.09
N ALA A 76 2.87 -8.87 0.22
CA ALA A 76 4.22 -8.54 -0.21
C ALA A 76 5.26 -9.39 0.55
N LEU A 77 5.16 -9.48 1.88
CA LEU A 77 6.03 -10.33 2.69
C LEU A 77 5.94 -11.81 2.28
N ARG A 78 4.73 -12.35 2.04
CA ARG A 78 4.55 -13.73 1.56
C ARG A 78 5.19 -13.98 0.19
N ALA A 79 5.21 -12.94 -0.66
CA ALA A 79 5.84 -13.00 -1.97
C ALA A 79 7.36 -12.75 -1.93
N GLY A 80 7.95 -12.48 -0.77
CA GLY A 80 9.37 -12.14 -0.63
C GLY A 80 9.73 -10.76 -1.15
N ILE A 81 8.75 -9.86 -1.26
CA ILE A 81 8.94 -8.48 -1.72
C ILE A 81 9.31 -7.62 -0.50
N THR A 82 10.30 -6.75 -0.68
CA THR A 82 10.70 -5.79 0.37
C THR A 82 9.55 -4.84 0.71
N ILE A 83 9.30 -4.64 2.01
CA ILE A 83 8.30 -3.66 2.47
C ILE A 83 8.97 -2.46 3.13
N HIS A 84 8.40 -1.28 2.92
CA HIS A 84 8.68 -0.07 3.66
C HIS A 84 7.40 0.41 4.33
N VAL A 85 7.43 0.53 5.65
CA VAL A 85 6.29 1.04 6.42
C VAL A 85 6.53 2.52 6.72
N ALA A 86 5.65 3.39 6.25
CA ALA A 86 5.70 4.83 6.44
C ALA A 86 4.56 5.28 7.38
N LEU A 87 4.90 5.71 8.57
CA LEU A 87 3.93 6.08 9.60
C LEU A 87 3.91 7.59 9.83
N PRO A 88 2.73 8.24 9.80
CA PRO A 88 2.58 9.66 10.13
C PRO A 88 2.52 9.95 11.63
N LEU A 89 2.62 8.94 12.46
CA LEU A 89 2.57 8.99 13.93
C LEU A 89 3.60 8.01 14.50
N GLY A 90 3.95 8.19 15.78
CA GLY A 90 4.73 7.19 16.50
C GLY A 90 4.07 5.80 16.45
N VAL A 91 4.88 4.73 16.49
CA VAL A 91 4.44 3.32 16.28
C VAL A 91 3.24 2.96 17.16
N GLU A 92 3.33 3.21 18.47
CA GLU A 92 2.27 2.88 19.43
C GLU A 92 1.01 3.74 19.24
N GLN A 93 1.17 4.99 18.86
CA GLN A 93 0.05 5.89 18.62
C GLN A 93 -0.69 5.51 17.35
N PHE A 94 0.03 5.17 16.28
CA PHE A 94 -0.57 4.68 15.05
C PHE A 94 -1.30 3.35 15.27
N ARG A 95 -0.70 2.41 16.00
CA ARG A 95 -1.32 1.15 16.38
C ARG A 95 -2.68 1.35 17.05
N ARG A 96 -2.73 2.21 18.07
CA ARG A 96 -3.99 2.51 18.78
C ARG A 96 -5.06 3.11 17.88
N ARG A 97 -4.68 4.07 17.02
CA ARG A 97 -5.64 4.81 16.19
C ARG A 97 -6.08 4.07 14.93
N ALA A 98 -5.20 3.25 14.38
CA ALA A 98 -5.42 2.65 13.08
C ALA A 98 -5.79 1.16 13.12
N CYS A 99 -5.61 0.47 14.27
CA CYS A 99 -5.76 -0.98 14.36
C CYS A 99 -6.58 -1.47 15.56
N GLU A 100 -6.43 -0.91 16.76
CA GLU A 100 -7.01 -1.50 17.99
C GLU A 100 -8.52 -1.42 18.08
N ASP A 101 -9.14 -0.39 17.53
CA ASP A 101 -10.61 -0.21 17.54
C ASP A 101 -11.37 -1.27 16.69
N LEU A 102 -10.64 -2.05 15.92
CA LEU A 102 -11.17 -3.07 14.98
C LEU A 102 -10.98 -4.50 15.47
N GLY A 103 -10.53 -4.66 16.71
CA GLY A 103 -10.29 -5.95 17.37
C GLY A 103 -8.83 -6.40 17.37
N ASP A 104 -8.55 -7.35 18.25
CA ASP A 104 -7.18 -7.79 18.57
C ASP A 104 -6.41 -8.37 17.37
N ASP A 105 -7.12 -9.03 16.45
CA ASP A 105 -6.48 -9.65 15.28
C ASP A 105 -5.74 -8.64 14.40
N TRP A 106 -6.29 -7.43 14.20
CA TRP A 106 -5.66 -6.41 13.38
C TRP A 106 -4.44 -5.79 14.07
N ALA A 107 -4.50 -5.61 15.38
CA ALA A 107 -3.36 -5.15 16.16
C ALA A 107 -2.21 -6.17 16.13
N VAL A 108 -2.51 -7.47 16.25
CA VAL A 108 -1.51 -8.55 16.13
C VAL A 108 -0.88 -8.60 14.73
N ARG A 109 -1.68 -8.38 13.68
CA ARG A 109 -1.18 -8.32 12.30
C ARG A 109 -0.25 -7.12 12.11
N TYR A 110 -0.62 -5.95 12.64
CA TYR A 110 0.23 -4.77 12.68
C TYR A 110 1.58 -5.07 13.34
N ASP A 111 1.56 -5.62 14.55
CA ASP A 111 2.78 -5.94 15.31
C ASP A 111 3.72 -6.85 14.53
N LYS A 112 3.19 -7.86 13.82
CA LYS A 112 4.00 -8.76 12.97
C LYS A 112 4.63 -8.03 11.79
N VAL A 113 3.86 -7.22 11.06
CA VAL A 113 4.37 -6.45 9.91
C VAL A 113 5.46 -5.48 10.37
N LEU A 114 5.24 -4.78 11.49
CA LEU A 114 6.23 -3.85 12.04
C LEU A 114 7.50 -4.55 12.52
N ALA A 115 7.39 -5.76 13.07
CA ALA A 115 8.56 -6.55 13.48
C ALA A 115 9.43 -6.93 12.27
N GLU A 116 8.81 -7.40 11.18
CA GLU A 116 9.52 -7.73 9.93
C GLU A 116 10.17 -6.50 9.30
N ALA A 117 9.43 -5.40 9.15
CA ALA A 117 9.96 -4.14 8.62
C ALA A 117 11.07 -3.57 9.52
N GLY A 118 10.90 -3.66 10.85
CA GLY A 118 11.90 -3.21 11.83
C GLY A 118 13.20 -3.99 11.73
N ALA A 119 13.14 -5.32 11.56
CA ALA A 119 14.31 -6.16 11.37
C ALA A 119 15.11 -5.81 10.10
N LEU A 120 14.43 -5.30 9.07
CA LEU A 120 15.04 -4.83 7.83
C LEU A 120 15.47 -3.35 7.87
N GLY A 121 15.14 -2.60 8.93
CA GLY A 121 15.40 -1.16 9.02
C GLY A 121 14.54 -0.32 8.05
N THR A 122 13.36 -0.82 7.68
CA THR A 122 12.48 -0.21 6.67
C THR A 122 11.25 0.47 7.27
N VAL A 123 11.21 0.70 8.57
CA VAL A 123 10.20 1.53 9.23
C VAL A 123 10.63 2.99 9.19
N HIS A 124 9.78 3.85 8.63
CA HIS A 124 9.95 5.29 8.59
C HIS A 124 8.83 5.97 9.37
N ILE A 125 9.20 6.85 10.29
CA ILE A 125 8.24 7.58 11.12
C ILE A 125 8.43 9.07 10.87
N GLU A 126 7.35 9.73 10.46
CA GLU A 126 7.26 11.18 10.37
C GLU A 126 6.12 11.63 11.27
N ASP A 127 6.44 11.85 12.56
CA ASP A 127 5.43 12.12 13.57
C ASP A 127 4.87 13.54 13.42
N HIS A 128 3.66 13.63 12.88
CA HIS A 128 2.94 14.90 12.72
C HIS A 128 2.15 15.31 13.98
N GLY A 129 2.29 14.58 15.07
CA GLY A 129 1.59 14.86 16.32
C GLY A 129 0.11 14.47 16.28
N ASP A 130 -0.66 15.05 17.20
CA ASP A 130 -2.04 14.64 17.50
C ASP A 130 -3.11 15.43 16.70
N GLU A 131 -2.73 16.03 15.57
CA GLU A 131 -3.61 16.84 14.74
C GLU A 131 -4.70 15.99 14.06
N GLU A 132 -5.88 16.59 13.82
CA GLU A 132 -7.04 15.90 13.22
C GLU A 132 -6.77 15.41 11.80
N ASP A 133 -5.82 16.03 11.10
CA ASP A 133 -5.50 15.77 9.70
C ASP A 133 -4.37 14.74 9.48
N TRP A 134 -3.95 14.00 10.53
CA TRP A 134 -2.87 13.01 10.43
C TRP A 134 -3.06 11.98 9.30
N TYR A 135 -4.30 11.66 8.92
CA TYR A 135 -4.59 10.79 7.78
C TYR A 135 -4.20 11.41 6.44
N THR A 136 -4.47 12.71 6.26
CA THR A 136 -4.12 13.41 5.03
C THR A 136 -2.61 13.59 4.92
N ARG A 137 -1.96 13.97 6.01
CA ARG A 137 -0.48 14.05 6.10
C ARG A 137 0.17 12.68 5.92
N GLY A 138 -0.47 11.62 6.38
CA GLY A 138 -0.02 10.25 6.15
C GLY A 138 0.14 9.90 4.68
N ASN A 139 -0.71 10.44 3.80
CA ASN A 139 -0.56 10.26 2.37
C ASN A 139 0.76 10.87 1.86
N ASP A 140 1.12 12.07 2.31
CA ASP A 140 2.38 12.72 1.91
C ASP A 140 3.58 11.93 2.44
N THR A 141 3.54 11.49 3.71
CA THR A 141 4.59 10.63 4.31
C THR A 141 4.83 9.37 3.48
N ILE A 142 3.77 8.68 3.02
CA ILE A 142 3.86 7.48 2.19
C ILE A 142 4.46 7.81 0.82
N LEU A 143 3.95 8.87 0.15
CA LEU A 143 4.39 9.27 -1.18
C LEU A 143 5.84 9.77 -1.20
N ASP A 144 6.23 10.56 -0.21
CA ASP A 144 7.59 11.08 -0.08
C ASP A 144 8.58 9.95 0.27
N ARG A 145 8.16 9.00 1.11
CA ARG A 145 8.97 7.81 1.36
C ARG A 145 9.19 6.99 0.09
N ALA A 146 8.14 6.79 -0.73
CA ALA A 146 8.26 6.08 -2.00
C ALA A 146 9.25 6.77 -2.95
N ALA A 147 9.15 8.10 -3.07
CA ALA A 147 10.09 8.88 -3.87
C ALA A 147 11.55 8.76 -3.37
N ALA A 148 11.73 8.72 -2.05
CA ALA A 148 13.06 8.64 -1.43
C ALA A 148 13.74 7.26 -1.60
N VAL A 149 12.97 6.17 -1.74
CA VAL A 149 13.52 4.81 -1.82
C VAL A 149 13.53 4.22 -3.22
N ALA A 150 12.95 4.90 -4.20
CA ALA A 150 12.78 4.37 -5.56
C ALA A 150 14.09 4.17 -6.34
N ASP A 151 15.18 4.86 -5.97
CA ASP A 151 16.52 4.74 -6.57
C ASP A 151 16.52 4.64 -8.12
N GLY A 152 15.69 5.48 -8.77
CA GLY A 152 15.55 5.50 -10.23
C GLY A 152 14.55 4.50 -10.80
N GLU A 153 13.87 3.71 -9.98
CA GLU A 153 12.79 2.82 -10.39
C GLU A 153 11.53 3.60 -10.77
N SER A 154 10.69 3.00 -11.61
CA SER A 154 9.37 3.53 -11.88
C SER A 154 8.45 3.33 -10.68
N ILE A 155 7.77 4.39 -10.24
CA ILE A 155 6.80 4.30 -9.13
C ILE A 155 5.40 4.13 -9.69
N TYR A 156 4.68 3.13 -9.19
CA TYR A 156 3.26 2.89 -9.48
C TYR A 156 2.45 3.07 -8.20
N ALA A 157 1.36 3.82 -8.28
CA ALA A 157 0.43 3.94 -7.18
C ALA A 157 -0.62 2.82 -7.25
N PHE A 158 -0.86 2.16 -6.13
CA PHE A 158 -1.87 1.12 -6.00
C PHE A 158 -2.90 1.50 -4.95
N VAL A 159 -4.17 1.51 -5.30
CA VAL A 159 -5.25 1.82 -4.36
C VAL A 159 -6.26 0.68 -4.29
N VAL A 160 -6.72 0.41 -3.06
CA VAL A 160 -7.83 -0.51 -2.77
C VAL A 160 -8.97 0.31 -2.18
N ARG A 161 -10.07 0.45 -2.91
CA ARG A 161 -11.20 1.28 -2.50
C ARG A 161 -12.55 0.73 -3.01
N PRO A 162 -13.69 1.10 -2.40
CA PRO A 162 -14.99 0.74 -2.92
C PRO A 162 -15.23 1.40 -4.28
N HIS A 163 -16.03 0.73 -5.11
CA HIS A 163 -16.48 1.31 -6.36
C HIS A 163 -17.47 2.43 -6.07
N SER A 164 -16.97 3.65 -6.05
CA SER A 164 -17.66 4.96 -5.94
C SER A 164 -19.02 5.05 -5.21
N GLY A 165 -19.27 6.12 -4.51
CA GLY A 165 -20.55 6.42 -3.89
C GLY A 165 -20.52 7.46 -2.78
N GLU A 166 -19.37 8.06 -2.46
CA GLU A 166 -19.30 9.10 -1.45
C GLU A 166 -19.36 10.49 -2.09
N SER A 167 -20.08 11.39 -1.40
CA SER A 167 -20.22 12.79 -1.82
C SER A 167 -18.96 13.64 -1.58
N SER A 168 -17.97 13.11 -0.87
CA SER A 168 -16.71 13.77 -0.56
C SER A 168 -15.53 12.84 -0.80
N PRO A 169 -14.38 13.34 -1.30
CA PRO A 169 -13.18 12.53 -1.48
C PRO A 169 -12.71 11.90 -0.17
N SER A 170 -12.42 10.61 -0.19
CA SER A 170 -11.76 9.90 0.92
C SER A 170 -10.27 10.20 0.96
N ALA A 171 -9.58 9.82 2.06
CA ALA A 171 -8.12 9.88 2.13
C ALA A 171 -7.47 9.09 0.99
N THR A 172 -8.04 7.94 0.60
CA THR A 172 -7.56 7.12 -0.53
C THR A 172 -7.74 7.83 -1.87
N ASP A 173 -8.82 8.61 -2.05
CA ASP A 173 -9.02 9.43 -3.27
C ASP A 173 -8.00 10.57 -3.34
N MET A 174 -7.71 11.20 -2.20
CA MET A 174 -6.68 12.25 -2.12
C MET A 174 -5.28 11.67 -2.41
N PHE A 175 -4.96 10.49 -1.88
CA PHE A 175 -3.72 9.79 -2.21
C PHE A 175 -3.61 9.52 -3.71
N ALA A 176 -4.65 8.97 -4.35
CA ALA A 176 -4.66 8.71 -5.78
C ALA A 176 -4.44 9.99 -6.61
N ALA A 177 -5.09 11.10 -6.21
CA ALA A 177 -4.91 12.39 -6.87
C ALA A 177 -3.48 12.93 -6.71
N SER A 178 -2.89 12.82 -5.51
CA SER A 178 -1.51 13.26 -5.24
C SER A 178 -0.48 12.41 -6.00
N ALA A 179 -0.70 11.09 -6.13
CA ALA A 179 0.14 10.22 -6.93
C ALA A 179 0.05 10.57 -8.43
N ALA A 180 -1.16 10.80 -8.94
CA ALA A 180 -1.37 11.24 -10.32
C ALA A 180 -0.71 12.59 -10.62
N ALA A 181 -0.76 13.55 -9.69
CA ALA A 181 -0.07 14.84 -9.81
C ALA A 181 1.46 14.70 -9.87
N ARG A 182 2.03 13.62 -9.31
CA ARG A 182 3.45 13.26 -9.43
C ARG A 182 3.77 12.52 -10.72
N GLY A 183 2.77 12.26 -11.58
CA GLY A 183 2.92 11.51 -12.85
C GLY A 183 3.03 9.99 -12.67
N TRP A 184 2.66 9.45 -11.51
CA TRP A 184 2.75 8.02 -11.24
C TRP A 184 1.52 7.28 -11.76
N PRO A 185 1.70 6.21 -12.55
CA PRO A 185 0.59 5.38 -13.01
C PRO A 185 -0.21 4.81 -11.85
N LEU A 186 -1.54 4.79 -11.99
CA LEU A 186 -2.46 4.30 -10.97
C LEU A 186 -2.99 2.90 -11.33
N ILE A 187 -2.86 1.98 -10.40
CA ILE A 187 -3.53 0.67 -10.39
C ILE A 187 -4.64 0.73 -9.36
N GLU A 188 -5.85 0.37 -9.74
CA GLU A 188 -7.00 0.39 -8.85
C GLU A 188 -7.60 -1.00 -8.68
N LEU A 189 -7.77 -1.40 -7.43
CA LEU A 189 -8.56 -2.55 -7.03
C LEU A 189 -9.88 -2.06 -6.44
N SER A 190 -10.92 -2.12 -7.25
CA SER A 190 -12.28 -1.83 -6.78
C SER A 190 -12.83 -3.01 -5.99
N ILE A 191 -13.34 -2.72 -4.80
CA ILE A 191 -14.07 -3.67 -3.96
C ILE A 191 -15.54 -3.25 -3.93
N THR A 192 -16.43 -4.22 -4.20
CA THR A 192 -17.87 -4.01 -4.13
C THR A 192 -18.40 -4.87 -2.97
N PRO A 193 -19.05 -4.25 -1.97
CA PRO A 193 -19.69 -4.96 -0.86
C PRO A 193 -20.80 -5.89 -1.32
#